data_0dfc336f043661116379ac4251f6ab97
#
_entry.id   0dfc336f043661116379ac4251f6ab97
#
_cell.length_a   1.000
_cell.length_b   1.000
_cell.length_c   1.000
_cell.angle_alpha   90.00
_cell.angle_beta   90.00
_cell.angle_gamma   90.00
#
_symmetry.space_group_name_H-M   'P 1'
#
loop_
_entity.id
_entity.type
_entity.pdbx_description
1 polymer ?
#
loop_
_entity_poly.entity_id
_entity_poly.type
_entity_poly.pdbx_seq_one_letter_code
_entity_poly.pdbx_strand_id
1 'polypeptide(L)'
;MRRFDLRSLRFGDASETWRRLPVEVAPFVFGGLEYEVAGGDVDLLLAAARVGDNLTLTAELEADVAGPCQRCLGDADVVVTARGVEYVRHGDSESGEEEDGYVVSSVVDVERWVRDLIAEALPLKMLCRDDCLGLCAVCGVDLNADPGHRHEQA
;
A
#
# COMPACT_ATOMS: atom_id res chain seq x y z
N MET A 1 2.99 -10.25 9.40
CA MET A 1 1.97 -11.35 9.31
C MET A 1 1.41 -11.38 7.90
N ARG A 2 1.35 -12.58 7.24
CA ARG A 2 0.89 -12.68 5.84
C ARG A 2 -0.59 -13.02 5.70
N ARG A 3 -1.14 -13.83 6.58
CA ARG A 3 -2.52 -14.35 6.51
C ARG A 3 -3.21 -14.27 7.86
N PHE A 4 -4.50 -13.97 7.85
CA PHE A 4 -5.33 -13.89 9.05
C PHE A 4 -6.57 -14.78 8.93
N ASP A 5 -6.79 -15.67 9.90
CA ASP A 5 -7.96 -16.57 9.93
C ASP A 5 -9.15 -15.88 10.60
N LEU A 6 -10.20 -15.61 9.83
CA LEU A 6 -11.43 -14.96 10.29
C LEU A 6 -12.17 -15.75 11.38
N ARG A 7 -11.97 -17.08 11.43
CA ARG A 7 -12.56 -17.93 12.48
C ARG A 7 -11.99 -17.64 13.88
N SER A 8 -10.85 -16.95 13.94
CA SER A 8 -10.24 -16.47 15.19
C SER A 8 -10.93 -15.23 15.77
N LEU A 9 -11.77 -14.55 14.98
CA LEU A 9 -12.53 -13.39 15.44
C LEU A 9 -13.54 -13.76 16.51
N ARG A 10 -13.66 -12.90 17.53
CA ARG A 10 -14.64 -13.02 18.62
C ARG A 10 -15.46 -11.73 18.60
N PHE A 11 -16.75 -11.85 18.30
CA PHE A 11 -17.67 -10.72 18.22
C PHE A 11 -18.29 -10.35 19.58
N GLY A 12 -18.24 -11.23 20.58
CA GLY A 12 -18.93 -10.99 21.87
C GLY A 12 -20.41 -10.68 21.64
N ASP A 13 -20.94 -9.69 22.38
CA ASP A 13 -22.31 -9.18 22.19
C ASP A 13 -22.40 -8.10 21.10
N ALA A 14 -21.27 -7.63 20.57
CA ALA A 14 -21.21 -6.63 19.50
C ALA A 14 -21.26 -7.30 18.12
N SER A 15 -21.84 -6.61 17.14
CA SER A 15 -21.84 -7.03 15.74
C SER A 15 -20.52 -6.73 15.02
N GLU A 16 -19.60 -6.04 15.69
CA GLU A 16 -18.32 -5.58 15.15
C GLU A 16 -17.16 -5.93 16.09
N THR A 17 -16.03 -6.24 15.51
CA THR A 17 -14.76 -6.46 16.22
C THR A 17 -13.60 -5.95 15.37
N TRP A 18 -12.46 -5.66 16.00
CA TRP A 18 -11.28 -5.18 15.30
C TRP A 18 -10.00 -5.80 15.86
N ARG A 19 -8.95 -5.79 15.06
CA ARG A 19 -7.61 -6.26 15.40
C ARG A 19 -6.56 -5.35 14.79
N ARG A 20 -5.48 -5.12 15.53
CA ARG A 20 -4.23 -4.56 14.97
C ARG A 20 -3.31 -5.72 14.59
N LEU A 21 -2.80 -5.68 13.38
CA LEU A 21 -1.96 -6.74 12.81
C LEU A 21 -0.71 -6.09 12.23
N PRO A 22 0.50 -6.46 12.70
CA PRO A 22 1.73 -6.07 12.03
C PRO A 22 1.85 -6.87 10.72
N VAL A 23 1.93 -6.18 9.60
CA VAL A 23 2.01 -6.78 8.27
C VAL A 23 3.31 -6.37 7.61
N GLU A 24 4.17 -7.34 7.32
CA GLU A 24 5.39 -7.12 6.53
C GLU A 24 5.01 -6.78 5.09
N VAL A 25 5.67 -5.77 4.53
CA VAL A 25 5.43 -5.30 3.16
C VAL A 25 6.72 -5.40 2.37
N ALA A 26 6.73 -6.26 1.36
CA ALA A 26 7.87 -6.36 0.45
C ALA A 26 8.01 -5.09 -0.39
N PRO A 27 9.22 -4.69 -0.79
CA PRO A 27 9.46 -3.51 -1.62
C PRO A 27 8.63 -3.51 -2.92
N PHE A 28 8.28 -2.33 -3.38
CA PHE A 28 7.62 -2.10 -4.65
C PHE A 28 8.66 -1.77 -5.73
N VAL A 29 8.37 -2.16 -6.96
CA VAL A 29 9.19 -1.76 -8.11
C VAL A 29 8.31 -1.07 -9.14
N PHE A 30 8.51 0.23 -9.35
CA PHE A 30 7.81 1.03 -10.34
C PHE A 30 8.82 1.69 -11.28
N GLY A 31 8.69 1.42 -12.58
CA GLY A 31 9.58 2.00 -13.58
C GLY A 31 11.06 1.63 -13.39
N GLY A 32 11.35 0.50 -12.76
CA GLY A 32 12.71 0.06 -12.45
C GLY A 32 13.32 0.68 -11.19
N LEU A 33 12.56 1.49 -10.45
CA LEU A 33 12.95 2.07 -9.17
C LEU A 33 12.28 1.32 -8.03
N GLU A 34 13.03 1.08 -6.96
CA GLU A 34 12.55 0.37 -5.77
C GLU A 34 12.09 1.38 -4.70
N TYR A 35 10.94 1.07 -4.09
CA TYR A 35 10.32 1.85 -3.02
C TYR A 35 10.00 0.90 -1.88
N GLU A 36 10.24 1.32 -0.66
CA GLU A 36 10.03 0.49 0.52
C GLU A 36 9.23 1.22 1.60
N VAL A 37 8.51 0.45 2.40
CA VAL A 37 7.87 0.97 3.61
C VAL A 37 8.93 1.14 4.69
N ALA A 38 8.99 2.29 5.33
CA ALA A 38 9.90 2.55 6.44
C ALA A 38 9.69 1.52 7.56
N GLY A 39 10.76 0.85 7.96
CA GLY A 39 10.68 -0.25 8.93
C GLY A 39 10.27 -1.60 8.38
N GLY A 40 9.80 -1.67 7.12
CA GLY A 40 9.44 -2.92 6.44
C GLY A 40 8.09 -3.53 6.81
N ASP A 41 7.35 -2.92 7.74
CA ASP A 41 6.03 -3.36 8.17
C ASP A 41 5.09 -2.19 8.45
N VAL A 42 3.78 -2.47 8.44
CA VAL A 42 2.73 -1.52 8.79
C VAL A 42 1.79 -2.10 9.84
N ASP A 43 1.22 -1.25 10.66
CA ASP A 43 0.12 -1.59 11.57
C ASP A 43 -1.22 -1.52 10.83
N LEU A 44 -1.71 -2.67 10.39
CA LEU A 44 -3.06 -2.78 9.82
C LEU A 44 -4.11 -2.79 10.92
N LEU A 45 -5.07 -1.87 10.88
CA LEU A 45 -6.32 -1.97 11.64
C LEU A 45 -7.33 -2.73 10.78
N LEU A 46 -7.60 -3.99 11.14
CA LEU A 46 -8.62 -4.82 10.51
C LEU A 46 -9.88 -4.81 11.38
N ALA A 47 -10.95 -4.22 10.88
CA ALA A 47 -12.29 -4.30 11.47
C ALA A 47 -13.12 -5.34 10.72
N ALA A 48 -13.98 -6.06 11.45
CA ALA A 48 -14.93 -7.00 10.88
C ALA A 48 -16.32 -6.76 11.48
N ALA A 49 -17.29 -6.49 10.62
CA ALA A 49 -18.67 -6.31 10.99
C ALA A 49 -19.53 -7.47 10.44
N ARG A 50 -20.41 -8.01 11.28
CA ARG A 50 -21.35 -9.08 10.88
C ARG A 50 -22.68 -8.49 10.48
N VAL A 51 -23.14 -8.82 9.27
CA VAL A 51 -24.44 -8.42 8.74
C VAL A 51 -25.19 -9.71 8.29
N GLY A 52 -26.07 -10.21 9.15
CA GLY A 52 -26.68 -11.55 8.97
C GLY A 52 -25.59 -12.63 8.99
N ASP A 53 -25.52 -13.44 7.94
CA ASP A 53 -24.51 -14.49 7.78
C ASP A 53 -23.24 -14.01 7.06
N ASN A 54 -23.23 -12.77 6.60
CA ASN A 54 -22.11 -12.20 5.88
C ASN A 54 -21.18 -11.38 6.80
N LEU A 55 -19.93 -11.20 6.38
CA LEU A 55 -18.97 -10.28 7.03
C LEU A 55 -18.60 -9.15 6.08
N THR A 56 -18.47 -7.96 6.63
CA THR A 56 -17.80 -6.85 5.99
C THR A 56 -16.48 -6.63 6.70
N LEU A 57 -15.39 -6.69 5.97
CA LEU A 57 -14.06 -6.39 6.47
C LEU A 57 -13.66 -4.99 6.04
N THR A 58 -13.07 -4.23 6.96
CA THR A 58 -12.47 -2.92 6.66
C THR A 58 -11.01 -2.96 7.08
N ALA A 59 -10.13 -2.64 6.16
CA ALA A 59 -8.70 -2.48 6.37
C ALA A 59 -8.35 -1.00 6.37
N GLU A 60 -7.66 -0.52 7.40
CA GLU A 60 -7.16 0.85 7.49
C GLU A 60 -5.68 0.81 7.91
N LEU A 61 -4.86 1.62 7.25
CA LEU A 61 -3.45 1.72 7.54
C LEU A 61 -2.89 3.10 7.18
N GLU A 62 -1.74 3.40 7.78
CA GLU A 62 -0.85 4.49 7.38
C GLU A 62 0.52 3.87 7.10
N ALA A 63 1.17 4.32 6.03
CA ALA A 63 2.49 3.85 5.64
C ALA A 63 3.37 5.03 5.21
N ASP A 64 4.60 5.03 5.69
CA ASP A 64 5.66 5.93 5.22
C ASP A 64 6.45 5.17 4.15
N VAL A 65 6.39 5.64 2.90
CA VAL A 65 7.02 4.98 1.75
C VAL A 65 8.16 5.84 1.25
N ALA A 66 9.36 5.27 1.24
CA ALA A 66 10.58 5.91 0.81
C ALA A 66 11.13 5.27 -0.48
N GLY A 67 11.84 6.08 -1.27
CA GLY A 67 12.52 5.62 -2.48
C GLY A 67 13.09 6.78 -3.29
N PRO A 68 13.59 6.54 -4.50
CA PRO A 68 14.16 7.59 -5.31
C PRO A 68 13.10 8.50 -5.92
N CYS A 69 13.38 9.80 -5.92
CA CYS A 69 12.62 10.79 -6.65
C CYS A 69 12.62 10.46 -8.16
N GLN A 70 11.46 10.39 -8.78
CA GLN A 70 11.34 10.06 -10.21
C GLN A 70 11.86 11.15 -11.17
N ARG A 71 12.29 12.32 -10.64
CA ARG A 71 12.88 13.39 -11.45
C ARG A 71 14.39 13.54 -11.26
N CYS A 72 14.86 13.54 -10.02
CA CYS A 72 16.27 13.80 -9.73
C CYS A 72 17.03 12.60 -9.16
N LEU A 73 16.35 11.48 -8.91
CA LEU A 73 16.88 10.25 -8.31
C LEU A 73 17.44 10.41 -6.88
N GLY A 74 17.27 11.58 -6.28
CA GLY A 74 17.55 11.79 -4.85
C GLY A 74 16.44 11.19 -3.98
N ASP A 75 16.65 11.16 -2.68
CA ASP A 75 15.71 10.58 -1.73
C ASP A 75 14.35 11.29 -1.74
N ALA A 76 13.29 10.54 -1.71
CA ALA A 76 11.91 11.00 -1.60
C ALA A 76 11.14 10.08 -0.66
N ASP A 77 10.23 10.66 0.12
CA ASP A 77 9.32 9.95 1.01
C ASP A 77 7.91 10.51 0.91
N VAL A 78 6.93 9.68 1.22
CA VAL A 78 5.53 10.09 1.30
C VAL A 78 4.80 9.25 2.35
N VAL A 79 4.01 9.92 3.17
CA VAL A 79 3.07 9.25 4.07
C VAL A 79 1.76 9.06 3.33
N VAL A 80 1.30 7.83 3.23
CA VAL A 80 0.01 7.48 2.64
C VAL A 80 -0.92 6.89 3.70
N THR A 81 -2.18 7.26 3.63
CA THR A 81 -3.27 6.61 4.38
C THR A 81 -4.15 5.87 3.41
N ALA A 82 -4.46 4.62 3.72
CA ALA A 82 -5.27 3.79 2.85
C ALA A 82 -6.39 3.09 3.62
N ARG A 83 -7.52 2.92 2.93
CA ARG A 83 -8.68 2.20 3.46
C ARG A 83 -9.30 1.36 2.37
N GLY A 84 -9.55 0.07 2.68
CA GLY A 84 -10.23 -0.86 1.80
C GLY A 84 -11.39 -1.57 2.51
N VAL A 85 -12.35 -2.05 1.73
CA VAL A 85 -13.50 -2.81 2.22
C VAL A 85 -13.64 -4.08 1.40
N GLU A 86 -13.80 -5.20 2.08
CA GLU A 86 -14.01 -6.52 1.48
C GLU A 86 -15.30 -7.13 2.02
N TYR A 87 -16.11 -7.72 1.14
CA TYR A 87 -17.37 -8.35 1.49
C TYR A 87 -17.23 -9.87 1.40
N VAL A 88 -17.41 -10.56 2.53
CA VAL A 88 -17.34 -12.02 2.63
C VAL A 88 -18.74 -12.58 2.77
N ARG A 89 -19.25 -13.26 1.75
CA ARG A 89 -20.57 -13.90 1.79
C ARG A 89 -20.50 -15.29 2.41
N HIS A 90 -21.56 -15.67 3.07
CA HIS A 90 -21.70 -17.05 3.54
C HIS A 90 -21.88 -17.98 2.33
N GLY A 91 -20.94 -18.92 2.13
CA GLY A 91 -20.94 -19.84 0.99
C GLY A 91 -19.83 -19.61 -0.05
N ASP A 92 -19.26 -18.41 -0.14
CA ASP A 92 -18.13 -18.13 -1.07
C ASP A 92 -16.85 -18.92 -0.70
N SER A 93 -16.84 -19.52 0.50
CA SER A 93 -15.74 -20.36 0.97
C SER A 93 -15.64 -21.73 0.29
N GLU A 94 -16.68 -22.18 -0.43
CA GLU A 94 -16.75 -23.52 -1.03
C GLU A 94 -16.59 -23.53 -2.56
N SER A 95 -16.85 -22.41 -3.22
CA SER A 95 -16.64 -22.28 -4.66
C SER A 95 -15.32 -21.56 -4.91
N GLY A 96 -14.27 -22.26 -5.27
CA GLY A 96 -12.94 -21.70 -5.60
C GLY A 96 -12.93 -20.81 -6.87
N GLU A 97 -13.98 -20.05 -7.13
CA GLU A 97 -14.20 -19.27 -8.36
C GLU A 97 -14.01 -17.75 -8.25
N GLU A 98 -13.69 -17.20 -7.07
CA GLU A 98 -13.29 -15.78 -6.98
C GLU A 98 -11.79 -15.65 -6.72
N GLU A 99 -11.01 -15.73 -7.80
CA GLU A 99 -9.56 -15.48 -7.79
C GLU A 99 -9.19 -14.02 -7.49
N ASP A 100 -10.16 -13.10 -7.46
CA ASP A 100 -9.93 -11.65 -7.35
C ASP A 100 -10.04 -11.10 -5.92
N GLY A 101 -10.67 -11.81 -4.98
CA GLY A 101 -10.83 -11.38 -3.59
C GLY A 101 -9.60 -11.64 -2.72
N TYR A 102 -9.55 -10.95 -1.57
CA TYR A 102 -8.49 -11.15 -0.56
C TYR A 102 -8.81 -12.28 0.43
N VAL A 103 -10.01 -12.86 0.38
CA VAL A 103 -10.49 -13.88 1.32
C VAL A 103 -10.74 -15.20 0.61
N VAL A 104 -10.03 -16.23 1.04
CA VAL A 104 -10.22 -17.61 0.56
C VAL A 104 -10.39 -18.55 1.77
N SER A 105 -11.47 -19.35 1.79
CA SER A 105 -11.73 -20.33 2.85
C SER A 105 -11.63 -19.74 4.28
N SER A 106 -12.19 -18.54 4.48
CA SER A 106 -12.15 -17.79 5.75
C SER A 106 -10.76 -17.32 6.16
N VAL A 107 -9.80 -17.29 5.26
CA VAL A 107 -8.45 -16.76 5.50
C VAL A 107 -8.26 -15.52 4.63
N VAL A 108 -7.92 -14.40 5.26
CA VAL A 108 -7.58 -13.15 4.56
C VAL A 108 -6.10 -13.14 4.22
N ASP A 109 -5.76 -12.88 2.97
CA ASP A 109 -4.39 -12.55 2.56
C ASP A 109 -4.13 -11.06 2.85
N VAL A 110 -3.75 -10.78 4.09
CA VAL A 110 -3.55 -9.40 4.55
C VAL A 110 -2.31 -8.76 3.93
N GLU A 111 -1.29 -9.54 3.57
CA GLU A 111 -0.10 -9.01 2.90
C GLU A 111 -0.45 -8.50 1.50
N ARG A 112 -1.17 -9.29 0.70
CA ARG A 112 -1.63 -8.87 -0.63
C ARG A 112 -2.53 -7.65 -0.53
N TRP A 113 -3.52 -7.66 0.36
CA TRP A 113 -4.47 -6.56 0.51
C TRP A 113 -3.78 -5.26 0.93
N VAL A 114 -2.93 -5.30 1.97
CA VAL A 114 -2.16 -4.13 2.42
C VAL A 114 -1.26 -3.59 1.30
N ARG A 115 -0.60 -4.49 0.57
CA ARG A 115 0.26 -4.10 -0.54
C ARG A 115 -0.49 -3.37 -1.65
N ASP A 116 -1.65 -3.89 -2.04
CA ASP A 116 -2.50 -3.28 -3.07
C ASP A 116 -3.04 -1.92 -2.59
N LEU A 117 -3.48 -1.82 -1.33
CA LEU A 117 -3.94 -0.56 -0.73
C LEU A 117 -2.85 0.52 -0.72
N ILE A 118 -1.63 0.17 -0.36
CA ILE A 118 -0.49 1.12 -0.40
C ILE A 118 -0.23 1.54 -1.85
N ALA A 119 -0.18 0.59 -2.79
CA ALA A 119 0.08 0.87 -4.19
C ALA A 119 -0.97 1.82 -4.80
N GLU A 120 -2.25 1.64 -4.44
CA GLU A 120 -3.35 2.52 -4.89
C GLU A 120 -3.29 3.91 -4.26
N ALA A 121 -2.79 4.03 -3.03
CA ALA A 121 -2.69 5.29 -2.30
C ALA A 121 -1.44 6.11 -2.69
N LEU A 122 -0.45 5.50 -3.34
CA LEU A 122 0.75 6.21 -3.77
C LEU A 122 0.44 7.29 -4.81
N PRO A 123 1.12 8.45 -4.76
CA PRO A 123 0.95 9.46 -5.79
C PRO A 123 1.47 8.95 -7.14
N LEU A 124 0.93 9.45 -8.23
CA LEU A 124 1.38 9.10 -9.59
C LEU A 124 2.87 9.32 -9.83
N LYS A 125 3.50 10.20 -9.03
CA LYS A 125 4.94 10.47 -9.06
C LYS A 125 5.45 10.65 -7.65
N MET A 126 6.42 9.86 -7.27
CA MET A 126 7.22 10.06 -6.07
C MET A 126 8.26 11.15 -6.34
N LEU A 127 8.13 12.29 -5.68
CA LEU A 127 9.01 13.42 -5.84
C LEU A 127 9.60 13.84 -4.48
N CYS A 128 10.87 14.23 -4.46
CA CYS A 128 11.49 14.78 -3.24
C CYS A 128 10.86 16.13 -2.81
N ARG A 129 10.25 16.83 -3.76
CA ARG A 129 9.48 18.07 -3.56
C ARG A 129 8.67 18.38 -4.84
N ASP A 130 7.58 19.10 -4.71
CA ASP A 130 6.66 19.40 -5.82
C ASP A 130 7.34 20.14 -6.97
N ASP A 131 8.24 21.06 -6.66
CA ASP A 131 8.99 21.92 -7.59
C ASP A 131 10.33 21.31 -8.03
N CYS A 132 10.56 20.00 -7.82
CA CYS A 132 11.79 19.33 -8.23
C CYS A 132 12.03 19.53 -9.74
N LEU A 133 13.18 20.10 -10.08
CA LEU A 133 13.57 20.37 -11.47
C LEU A 133 14.14 19.15 -12.18
N GLY A 134 14.54 18.12 -11.43
CA GLY A 134 15.07 16.88 -11.96
C GLY A 134 16.51 17.00 -12.45
N LEU A 135 16.89 16.03 -13.29
CA LEU A 135 18.21 15.96 -13.93
C LEU A 135 18.15 16.53 -15.35
N CYS A 136 19.25 17.14 -15.78
CA CYS A 136 19.41 17.55 -17.17
C CYS A 136 19.39 16.32 -18.09
N ALA A 137 18.52 16.31 -19.09
CA ALA A 137 18.38 15.20 -20.03
C ALA A 137 19.60 14.95 -20.93
N VAL A 138 20.52 15.93 -21.02
CA VAL A 138 21.71 15.85 -21.88
C VAL A 138 22.94 15.35 -21.08
N CYS A 139 23.18 15.86 -19.87
CA CYS A 139 24.40 15.57 -19.12
C CYS A 139 24.17 15.01 -17.73
N GLY A 140 22.90 14.91 -17.27
CA GLY A 140 22.56 14.33 -15.98
C GLY A 140 22.86 15.21 -14.76
N VAL A 141 23.27 16.50 -14.94
CA VAL A 141 23.47 17.40 -13.80
C VAL A 141 22.15 17.65 -13.08
N ASP A 142 22.19 17.73 -11.74
CA ASP A 142 21.00 18.05 -10.94
C ASP A 142 20.62 19.54 -11.11
N LEU A 143 19.48 19.76 -11.75
CA LEU A 143 18.94 21.11 -12.01
C LEU A 143 18.41 21.78 -10.72
N ASN A 144 18.23 21.04 -9.64
CA ASN A 144 17.92 21.64 -8.35
C ASN A 144 19.15 22.34 -7.74
N ALA A 145 20.35 21.81 -8.01
CA ALA A 145 21.61 22.40 -7.57
C ALA A 145 22.07 23.53 -8.51
N ASP A 146 21.78 23.40 -9.80
CA ASP A 146 22.11 24.41 -10.83
C ASP A 146 20.91 24.74 -11.73
N PRO A 147 19.96 25.55 -11.24
CA PRO A 147 18.75 25.91 -12.01
C PRO A 147 19.04 26.72 -13.28
N GLY A 148 20.23 27.32 -13.36
CA GLY A 148 20.69 28.09 -14.50
C GLY A 148 21.40 27.30 -15.59
N HIS A 149 21.58 25.98 -15.37
CA HIS A 149 22.28 25.10 -16.29
C HIS A 149 21.72 25.15 -17.71
N ARG A 150 22.61 25.36 -18.68
CA ARG A 150 22.25 25.40 -20.10
C ARG A 150 23.33 24.72 -20.94
N HIS A 151 22.93 24.15 -22.05
CA HIS A 151 23.82 23.67 -23.10
C HIS A 151 23.86 24.71 -24.22
N GLU A 152 25.05 25.07 -24.71
CA GLU A 152 25.18 25.80 -25.95
C GLU A 152 24.64 24.90 -27.06
N GLN A 153 23.65 25.39 -27.78
CA GLN A 153 23.15 24.72 -28.99
C GLN A 153 24.24 24.87 -30.05
N ALA A 154 24.79 23.75 -30.49
CA ALA A 154 25.71 23.70 -31.63
C ALA A 154 24.96 23.84 -32.93
#